data_c21e1dad969b8d9d337d14212e7b8cb8
#
_entry.id   c21e1dad969b8d9d337d14212e7b8cb8
#
_cell.length_a   1.000
_cell.length_b   1.000
_cell.length_c   1.000
_cell.angle_alpha   90.00
_cell.angle_beta   90.00
_cell.angle_gamma   90.00
#
_symmetry.space_group_name_H-M   'P 1'
#
loop_
_entity.id
_entity.type
_entity.pdbx_description
1 polymer ?
#
loop_
_entity_poly.entity_id
_entity_poly.type
_entity_poly.pdbx_seq_one_letter_code
_entity_poly.pdbx_strand_id
1 'polypeptide(L)'
;MPAPERLPVECWQPIQSGSERAFDFMAKHGICGIIGGGSAEGGAVERHMIGFRAAYARRGIELELGGRLALGFQFHIAKSREDGMSEAAKHYEENMKMFGELRLVRALTDEQIAAMRDPRLAATTKLPRVEDAVKAGGFLTGTPADIIEQLKAVEKRYPGVDRVVCATPLGTPLEVQLEDLDRFAKEVMPAFRPAKIAAAAE
;
A
#
# COMPACT_ATOMS: atom_id res chain seq x y z
N MET A 1 -24.52 -6.56 20.68
CA MET A 1 -23.55 -6.92 19.62
C MET A 1 -23.25 -8.41 19.75
N PRO A 2 -23.15 -9.16 18.64
CA PRO A 2 -22.72 -10.55 18.74
C PRO A 2 -21.28 -10.60 19.25
N ALA A 3 -20.97 -11.58 20.09
CA ALA A 3 -19.61 -11.81 20.56
C ALA A 3 -18.75 -12.37 19.40
N PRO A 4 -17.43 -12.07 19.34
CA PRO A 4 -16.58 -12.65 18.33
C PRO A 4 -16.45 -14.16 18.55
N GLU A 5 -16.45 -14.91 17.45
CA GLU A 5 -16.32 -16.38 17.50
C GLU A 5 -14.93 -16.85 17.92
N ARG A 6 -13.92 -15.99 17.75
CA ARG A 6 -12.52 -16.30 18.10
C ARG A 6 -11.91 -15.16 18.91
N LEU A 7 -11.18 -15.52 19.93
CA LEU A 7 -10.38 -14.58 20.74
C LEU A 7 -8.91 -15.02 20.72
N PRO A 8 -7.95 -14.07 20.76
CA PRO A 8 -8.16 -12.61 20.76
C PRO A 8 -8.60 -12.08 19.39
N VAL A 9 -9.38 -10.98 19.40
CA VAL A 9 -9.73 -10.25 18.17
C VAL A 9 -8.54 -9.40 17.75
N GLU A 10 -8.10 -9.56 16.50
CA GLU A 10 -7.05 -8.76 15.93
C GLU A 10 -7.63 -7.42 15.44
N CYS A 11 -7.12 -6.31 15.99
CA CYS A 11 -7.55 -4.96 15.63
C CYS A 11 -6.56 -4.32 14.67
N TRP A 12 -7.05 -3.74 13.57
CA TRP A 12 -6.28 -3.02 12.57
C TRP A 12 -6.77 -1.59 12.43
N GLN A 13 -5.84 -0.62 12.35
CA GLN A 13 -6.15 0.79 12.17
C GLN A 13 -5.31 1.38 11.03
N PRO A 14 -5.93 2.17 10.10
CA PRO A 14 -5.18 2.94 9.13
C PRO A 14 -4.28 3.98 9.79
N ILE A 15 -3.01 4.01 9.38
CA ILE A 15 -2.03 5.02 9.82
C ILE A 15 -2.08 6.17 8.81
N GLN A 16 -2.72 7.28 9.18
CA GLN A 16 -2.85 8.48 8.36
C GLN A 16 -1.79 9.55 8.69
N SER A 17 -1.26 9.53 9.90
CA SER A 17 -0.24 10.49 10.34
C SER A 17 0.84 9.82 11.17
N GLY A 18 2.04 10.42 11.19
CA GLY A 18 3.16 9.99 12.03
C GLY A 18 3.05 10.48 13.49
N SER A 19 1.84 10.70 14.01
CA SER A 19 1.62 11.18 15.36
C SER A 19 2.11 10.16 16.39
N GLU A 20 3.08 10.57 17.22
CA GLU A 20 3.62 9.76 18.30
C GLU A 20 2.52 9.30 19.28
N ARG A 21 1.60 10.21 19.62
CA ARG A 21 0.44 9.91 20.47
C ARG A 21 -0.43 8.79 19.88
N ALA A 22 -0.63 8.77 18.54
CA ALA A 22 -1.40 7.72 17.89
C ALA A 22 -0.66 6.39 17.96
N PHE A 23 0.65 6.38 17.71
CA PHE A 23 1.46 5.17 17.81
C PHE A 23 1.51 4.61 19.24
N ASP A 24 1.65 5.47 20.25
CA ASP A 24 1.61 5.08 21.67
C ASP A 24 0.25 4.46 22.05
N PHE A 25 -0.85 5.02 21.54
CA PHE A 25 -2.18 4.45 21.73
C PHE A 25 -2.29 3.06 21.07
N MET A 26 -1.84 2.93 19.82
CA MET A 26 -1.86 1.64 19.12
C MET A 26 -1.00 0.60 19.86
N ALA A 27 0.22 0.96 20.28
CA ALA A 27 1.09 0.08 21.03
C ALA A 27 0.50 -0.31 22.39
N LYS A 28 -0.16 0.64 23.09
CA LYS A 28 -0.85 0.38 24.36
C LYS A 28 -1.95 -0.67 24.25
N HIS A 29 -2.69 -0.66 23.14
CA HIS A 29 -3.85 -1.52 22.94
C HIS A 29 -3.59 -2.71 22.00
N GLY A 30 -2.33 -2.93 21.57
CA GLY A 30 -1.94 -4.00 20.68
C GLY A 30 -2.55 -3.90 19.28
N ILE A 31 -2.87 -2.68 18.82
CA ILE A 31 -3.51 -2.43 17.53
C ILE A 31 -2.47 -2.50 16.42
N CYS A 32 -2.74 -3.31 15.40
CA CYS A 32 -1.94 -3.39 14.19
C CYS A 32 -2.22 -2.20 13.25
N GLY A 33 -1.28 -1.86 12.37
CA GLY A 33 -1.40 -0.73 11.47
C GLY A 33 -1.55 -1.14 10.01
N ILE A 34 -2.33 -0.36 9.25
CA ILE A 34 -2.35 -0.42 7.78
C ILE A 34 -1.76 0.88 7.26
N ILE A 35 -0.72 0.80 6.45
CA ILE A 35 -0.04 1.96 5.89
C ILE A 35 0.21 1.78 4.39
N GLY A 36 -0.09 2.79 3.60
CA GLY A 36 0.11 2.78 2.15
C GLY A 36 0.83 4.03 1.66
N GLY A 37 1.11 4.08 0.38
CA GLY A 37 1.69 5.24 -0.30
C GLY A 37 3.17 5.12 -0.65
N GLY A 38 3.75 3.93 -0.51
CA GLY A 38 5.08 3.65 -1.03
C GLY A 38 5.97 2.84 -0.10
N SER A 39 7.04 2.31 -0.67
CA SER A 39 8.04 1.52 0.04
C SER A 39 9.47 2.03 -0.22
N ALA A 40 9.61 3.27 -0.71
CA ALA A 40 10.92 3.87 -0.98
C ALA A 40 11.70 4.10 0.31
N GLU A 41 13.00 3.81 0.27
CA GLU A 41 13.93 4.04 1.37
C GLU A 41 13.94 5.51 1.79
N GLY A 42 13.91 5.78 3.10
CA GLY A 42 13.83 7.12 3.66
C GLY A 42 12.51 7.84 3.41
N GLY A 43 11.53 7.17 2.80
CA GLY A 43 10.21 7.72 2.50
C GLY A 43 9.34 7.95 3.73
N ALA A 44 8.18 8.58 3.53
CA ALA A 44 7.25 8.86 4.63
C ALA A 44 6.74 7.58 5.30
N VAL A 45 6.49 6.53 4.52
CA VAL A 45 6.04 5.23 5.03
C VAL A 45 7.08 4.62 5.95
N GLU A 46 8.35 4.61 5.56
CA GLU A 46 9.43 4.07 6.40
C GLU A 46 9.61 4.88 7.69
N ARG A 47 9.54 6.21 7.62
CA ARG A 47 9.56 7.04 8.85
C ARG A 47 8.42 6.70 9.80
N HIS A 48 7.22 6.43 9.28
CA HIS A 48 6.09 6.00 10.10
C HIS A 48 6.31 4.61 10.70
N MET A 49 6.90 3.66 9.96
CA MET A 49 7.27 2.34 10.48
C MET A 49 8.27 2.45 11.64
N ILE A 50 9.28 3.31 11.48
CA ILE A 50 10.28 3.57 12.53
C ILE A 50 9.60 4.13 13.78
N GLY A 51 8.71 5.13 13.64
CA GLY A 51 7.97 5.71 14.76
C GLY A 51 7.03 4.70 15.43
N PHE A 52 6.34 3.88 14.65
CA PHE A 52 5.48 2.82 15.15
C PHE A 52 6.28 1.77 15.94
N ARG A 53 7.39 1.28 15.39
CA ARG A 53 8.30 0.36 16.07
C ARG A 53 8.82 0.94 17.39
N ALA A 54 9.22 2.22 17.39
CA ALA A 54 9.69 2.90 18.61
C ALA A 54 8.61 2.97 19.70
N ALA A 55 7.34 3.16 19.33
CA ALA A 55 6.24 3.14 20.30
C ALA A 55 6.04 1.77 20.95
N TYR A 56 6.20 0.68 20.21
CA TYR A 56 6.16 -0.67 20.77
C TYR A 56 7.38 -0.96 21.65
N ALA A 57 8.58 -0.52 21.25
CA ALA A 57 9.80 -0.66 22.05
C ALA A 57 9.70 0.06 23.40
N ARG A 58 9.09 1.25 23.47
CA ARG A 58 8.80 1.95 24.75
C ARG A 58 7.92 1.14 25.70
N ARG A 59 7.24 0.11 25.22
CA ARG A 59 6.43 -0.82 26.01
C ARG A 59 7.09 -2.18 26.25
N GLY A 60 8.38 -2.28 25.94
CA GLY A 60 9.13 -3.53 26.08
C GLY A 60 8.83 -4.59 25.02
N ILE A 61 8.20 -4.19 23.89
CA ILE A 61 7.89 -5.09 22.78
C ILE A 61 8.80 -4.75 21.61
N GLU A 62 9.76 -5.62 21.36
CA GLU A 62 10.68 -5.48 20.23
C GLU A 62 10.01 -6.00 18.96
N LEU A 63 10.00 -5.18 17.92
CA LEU A 63 9.49 -5.52 16.59
C LEU A 63 10.61 -5.35 15.55
N GLU A 64 10.62 -6.21 14.55
CA GLU A 64 11.36 -5.94 13.32
C GLU A 64 10.69 -4.77 12.57
N LEU A 65 11.44 -4.13 11.66
CA LEU A 65 10.89 -3.02 10.88
C LEU A 65 9.73 -3.52 10.00
N GLY A 66 8.56 -2.92 10.17
CA GLY A 66 7.32 -3.34 9.51
C GLY A 66 6.48 -4.32 10.34
N GLY A 67 6.97 -4.81 11.49
CA GLY A 67 6.23 -5.73 12.35
C GLY A 67 4.88 -5.15 12.80
N ARG A 68 3.83 -5.98 12.75
CA ARG A 68 2.43 -5.61 13.02
C ARG A 68 1.87 -4.55 12.07
N LEU A 69 2.46 -4.41 10.87
CA LEU A 69 1.99 -3.50 9.83
C LEU A 69 1.63 -4.28 8.56
N ALA A 70 0.52 -3.90 7.95
CA ALA A 70 0.19 -4.27 6.58
C ALA A 70 0.54 -3.12 5.65
N LEU A 71 1.25 -3.41 4.56
CA LEU A 71 1.58 -2.43 3.53
C LEU A 71 0.55 -2.40 2.42
N GLY A 72 0.04 -1.21 2.11
CA GLY A 72 -0.89 -0.98 1.01
C GLY A 72 -0.19 -0.57 -0.27
N PHE A 73 -0.53 -1.24 -1.36
CA PHE A 73 -0.08 -0.94 -2.72
C PHE A 73 -1.26 -0.81 -3.66
N GLN A 74 -1.12 0.04 -4.67
CA GLN A 74 -1.91 -0.09 -5.87
C GLN A 74 -1.15 -0.96 -6.87
N PHE A 75 -1.87 -1.65 -7.77
CA PHE A 75 -1.22 -2.53 -8.73
C PHE A 75 -1.99 -2.66 -10.04
N HIS A 76 -1.26 -3.04 -11.08
CA HIS A 76 -1.80 -3.47 -12.37
C HIS A 76 -0.82 -4.44 -13.04
N ILE A 77 -1.34 -5.59 -13.53
CA ILE A 77 -0.54 -6.64 -14.16
C ILE A 77 -0.64 -6.50 -15.68
N ALA A 78 0.50 -6.25 -16.31
CA ALA A 78 0.59 -6.06 -17.77
C ALA A 78 1.66 -6.97 -18.40
N LYS A 79 1.97 -6.75 -19.68
CA LYS A 79 3.03 -7.48 -20.39
C LYS A 79 4.42 -6.94 -20.10
N SER A 80 4.51 -5.68 -19.67
CA SER A 80 5.74 -4.99 -19.26
C SER A 80 5.41 -3.90 -18.25
N ARG A 81 6.41 -3.33 -17.60
CA ARG A 81 6.24 -2.17 -16.71
C ARG A 81 5.76 -0.93 -17.48
N GLU A 82 6.24 -0.75 -18.71
CA GLU A 82 5.87 0.37 -19.56
C GLU A 82 4.39 0.27 -19.96
N ASP A 83 3.96 -0.89 -20.43
CA ASP A 83 2.56 -1.14 -20.73
C ASP A 83 1.69 -0.91 -19.50
N GLY A 84 2.07 -1.46 -18.35
CA GLY A 84 1.31 -1.32 -17.11
C GLY A 84 1.19 0.11 -16.61
N MET A 85 2.22 0.93 -16.73
CA MET A 85 2.13 2.36 -16.43
C MET A 85 1.21 3.08 -17.42
N SER A 86 1.34 2.79 -18.71
CA SER A 86 0.50 3.39 -19.76
C SER A 86 -0.98 3.03 -19.60
N GLU A 87 -1.29 1.77 -19.35
CA GLU A 87 -2.65 1.26 -19.16
C GLU A 87 -3.29 1.81 -17.88
N ALA A 88 -2.52 1.89 -16.77
CA ALA A 88 -3.01 2.38 -15.49
C ALA A 88 -3.10 3.91 -15.40
N ALA A 89 -2.40 4.67 -16.23
CA ALA A 89 -2.25 6.12 -16.10
C ALA A 89 -3.60 6.85 -15.96
N LYS A 90 -4.57 6.51 -16.79
CA LYS A 90 -5.90 7.12 -16.77
C LYS A 90 -6.63 6.85 -15.46
N HIS A 91 -6.61 5.62 -14.98
CA HIS A 91 -7.30 5.23 -13.74
C HIS A 91 -6.58 5.79 -12.52
N TYR A 92 -5.26 5.86 -12.56
CA TYR A 92 -4.46 6.50 -11.53
C TYR A 92 -4.76 8.00 -11.43
N GLU A 93 -4.95 8.68 -12.55
CA GLU A 93 -5.32 10.09 -12.58
C GLU A 93 -6.71 10.34 -11.98
N GLU A 94 -7.71 9.51 -12.32
CA GLU A 94 -9.04 9.58 -11.71
C GLU A 94 -9.02 9.29 -10.20
N ASN A 95 -8.22 8.32 -9.78
CA ASN A 95 -7.98 8.03 -8.37
C ASN A 95 -7.39 9.25 -7.62
N MET A 96 -6.45 9.97 -8.26
CA MET A 96 -5.86 11.18 -7.71
C MET A 96 -6.87 12.32 -7.57
N LYS A 97 -7.72 12.52 -8.58
CA LYS A 97 -8.77 13.55 -8.54
C LYS A 97 -9.74 13.31 -7.38
N MET A 98 -10.17 12.07 -7.19
CA MET A 98 -11.11 11.74 -6.13
C MET A 98 -10.48 11.84 -4.74
N PHE A 99 -9.35 11.20 -4.52
CA PHE A 99 -8.72 11.17 -3.20
C PHE A 99 -7.96 12.45 -2.85
N GLY A 100 -7.53 13.23 -3.84
CA GLY A 100 -6.87 14.52 -3.62
C GLY A 100 -7.78 15.49 -2.88
N GLU A 101 -9.02 15.64 -3.33
CA GLU A 101 -10.00 16.52 -2.67
C GLU A 101 -10.33 16.08 -1.23
N LEU A 102 -10.35 14.78 -0.98
CA LEU A 102 -10.54 14.21 0.36
C LEU A 102 -9.30 14.30 1.25
N ARG A 103 -8.19 14.87 0.75
CA ARG A 103 -6.88 14.95 1.41
C ARG A 103 -6.32 13.57 1.83
N LEU A 104 -6.69 12.53 1.12
CA LEU A 104 -6.21 11.17 1.36
C LEU A 104 -4.92 10.86 0.59
N VAL A 105 -4.53 11.70 -0.36
CA VAL A 105 -3.24 11.63 -1.06
C VAL A 105 -2.24 12.53 -0.33
N ARG A 106 -1.32 11.93 0.39
CA ARG A 106 -0.38 12.63 1.29
C ARG A 106 0.62 13.55 0.58
N ALA A 107 0.85 13.33 -0.71
CA ALA A 107 1.86 14.04 -1.47
C ALA A 107 1.35 15.30 -2.19
N LEU A 108 0.04 15.62 -2.08
CA LEU A 108 -0.55 16.77 -2.75
C LEU A 108 -0.43 18.05 -1.91
N THR A 109 0.02 19.13 -2.54
CA THR A 109 -0.02 20.47 -1.96
C THR A 109 -1.42 21.07 -2.04
N ASP A 110 -1.70 22.13 -1.25
CA ASP A 110 -2.98 22.82 -1.30
C ASP A 110 -3.24 23.44 -2.69
N GLU A 111 -2.20 23.93 -3.38
CA GLU A 111 -2.30 24.42 -4.75
C GLU A 111 -2.68 23.31 -5.73
N GLN A 112 -2.11 22.12 -5.59
CA GLN A 112 -2.45 20.97 -6.42
C GLN A 112 -3.90 20.54 -6.19
N ILE A 113 -4.37 20.53 -4.95
CA ILE A 113 -5.77 20.20 -4.61
C ILE A 113 -6.72 21.26 -5.18
N ALA A 114 -6.38 22.53 -5.09
CA ALA A 114 -7.19 23.62 -5.66
C ALA A 114 -7.25 23.52 -7.20
N ALA A 115 -6.12 23.20 -7.83
CA ALA A 115 -6.04 23.09 -9.28
C ALA A 115 -6.84 21.91 -9.85
N MET A 116 -7.03 20.82 -9.10
CA MET A 116 -7.89 19.71 -9.54
C MET A 116 -9.35 20.08 -9.68
N ARG A 117 -9.79 21.17 -9.01
CA ARG A 117 -11.16 21.69 -9.10
C ARG A 117 -11.37 22.62 -10.29
N ASP A 118 -10.30 23.17 -10.86
CA ASP A 118 -10.36 24.06 -12.02
C ASP A 118 -9.65 23.40 -13.21
N PRO A 119 -10.39 22.98 -14.27
CA PRO A 119 -9.80 22.37 -15.46
C PRO A 119 -8.74 23.24 -16.15
N ARG A 120 -8.78 24.58 -15.97
CA ARG A 120 -7.80 25.49 -16.54
C ARG A 120 -6.46 25.41 -15.81
N LEU A 121 -6.49 25.17 -14.49
CA LEU A 121 -5.31 25.04 -13.67
C LEU A 121 -4.77 23.60 -13.67
N ALA A 122 -5.66 22.61 -13.82
CA ALA A 122 -5.27 21.19 -13.87
C ALA A 122 -4.26 20.89 -14.99
N ALA A 123 -4.39 21.58 -16.13
CA ALA A 123 -3.47 21.44 -17.25
C ALA A 123 -2.04 21.96 -16.97
N THR A 124 -1.88 22.90 -16.03
CA THR A 124 -0.60 23.52 -15.68
C THR A 124 -0.02 23.02 -14.37
N THR A 125 -0.82 22.36 -13.55
CA THR A 125 -0.37 21.84 -12.26
C THR A 125 0.24 20.46 -12.42
N LYS A 126 1.47 20.29 -11.95
CA LYS A 126 2.17 19.00 -11.95
C LYS A 126 1.57 18.09 -10.87
N LEU A 127 0.51 17.38 -11.22
CA LEU A 127 -0.03 16.32 -10.36
C LEU A 127 0.89 15.10 -10.39
N PRO A 128 1.00 14.34 -9.28
CA PRO A 128 1.73 13.08 -9.28
C PRO A 128 1.16 12.13 -10.34
N ARG A 129 2.03 11.52 -11.10
CA ARG A 129 1.70 10.54 -12.13
C ARG A 129 1.91 9.13 -11.61
N VAL A 130 1.46 8.15 -12.37
CA VAL A 130 1.69 6.74 -12.04
C VAL A 130 3.19 6.41 -11.95
N GLU A 131 4.02 7.06 -12.77
CA GLU A 131 5.48 6.90 -12.76
C GLU A 131 6.07 7.37 -11.41
N ASP A 132 5.54 8.45 -10.83
CA ASP A 132 5.96 8.94 -9.52
C ASP A 132 5.59 7.94 -8.42
N ALA A 133 4.42 7.32 -8.52
CA ALA A 133 3.97 6.29 -7.59
C ALA A 133 4.81 5.00 -7.70
N VAL A 134 5.16 4.59 -8.93
CA VAL A 134 6.07 3.46 -9.17
C VAL A 134 7.44 3.76 -8.57
N LYS A 135 7.98 4.96 -8.81
CA LYS A 135 9.27 5.40 -8.24
C LYS A 135 9.24 5.45 -6.70
N ALA A 136 8.12 5.87 -6.12
CA ALA A 136 7.93 5.87 -4.67
C ALA A 136 7.66 4.47 -4.09
N GLY A 137 7.54 3.44 -4.94
CA GLY A 137 7.25 2.07 -4.54
C GLY A 137 5.84 1.86 -3.99
N GLY A 138 4.89 2.70 -4.38
CA GLY A 138 3.48 2.61 -3.98
C GLY A 138 2.57 2.00 -5.04
N PHE A 139 3.08 1.86 -6.26
CA PHE A 139 2.38 1.25 -7.38
C PHE A 139 3.21 0.10 -7.95
N LEU A 140 2.67 -1.13 -7.91
CA LEU A 140 3.30 -2.33 -8.43
C LEU A 140 2.80 -2.56 -9.84
N THR A 141 3.70 -2.69 -10.82
CA THR A 141 3.29 -2.95 -12.21
C THR A 141 4.35 -3.68 -13.00
N GLY A 142 3.91 -4.29 -14.09
CA GLY A 142 4.68 -5.12 -14.99
C GLY A 142 4.13 -6.52 -15.10
N THR A 143 4.98 -7.46 -15.47
CA THR A 143 4.65 -8.89 -15.48
C THR A 143 4.47 -9.42 -14.05
N PRO A 144 3.83 -10.57 -13.83
CA PRO A 144 3.80 -11.22 -12.52
C PRO A 144 5.20 -11.39 -11.89
N ALA A 145 6.21 -11.70 -12.71
CA ALA A 145 7.59 -11.82 -12.26
C ALA A 145 8.15 -10.49 -11.74
N ASP A 146 7.85 -9.37 -12.43
CA ASP A 146 8.24 -8.02 -11.97
C ASP A 146 7.61 -7.68 -10.62
N ILE A 147 6.32 -8.02 -10.44
CA ILE A 147 5.62 -7.75 -9.18
C ILE A 147 6.19 -8.62 -8.04
N ILE A 148 6.51 -9.88 -8.31
CA ILE A 148 7.17 -10.75 -7.33
C ILE A 148 8.52 -10.16 -6.91
N GLU A 149 9.32 -9.69 -7.87
CA GLU A 149 10.61 -9.05 -7.58
C GLU A 149 10.44 -7.81 -6.70
N GLN A 150 9.47 -6.94 -7.04
CA GLN A 150 9.16 -5.73 -6.27
C GLN A 150 8.75 -6.07 -4.83
N LEU A 151 7.85 -7.04 -4.65
CA LEU A 151 7.39 -7.47 -3.33
C LEU A 151 8.51 -8.16 -2.52
N LYS A 152 9.37 -8.96 -3.15
CA LYS A 152 10.55 -9.54 -2.47
C LYS A 152 11.56 -8.48 -2.04
N ALA A 153 11.71 -7.40 -2.81
CA ALA A 153 12.53 -6.26 -2.40
C ALA A 153 11.95 -5.55 -1.17
N VAL A 154 10.61 -5.45 -1.08
CA VAL A 154 9.90 -4.93 0.10
C VAL A 154 10.11 -5.84 1.31
N GLU A 155 9.91 -7.15 1.16
CA GLU A 155 10.12 -8.15 2.22
C GLU A 155 11.56 -8.09 2.78
N LYS A 156 12.56 -8.00 1.89
CA LYS A 156 13.96 -7.85 2.29
C LYS A 156 14.23 -6.56 3.05
N ARG A 157 13.59 -5.45 2.66
CA ARG A 157 13.78 -4.13 3.30
C ARG A 157 13.06 -4.02 4.63
N TYR A 158 11.90 -4.62 4.75
CA TYR A 158 11.02 -4.56 5.91
C TYR A 158 10.69 -5.98 6.42
N PRO A 159 11.64 -6.64 7.08
CA PRO A 159 11.54 -8.06 7.43
C PRO A 159 10.38 -8.39 8.39
N GLY A 160 9.85 -7.37 9.08
CA GLY A 160 8.69 -7.54 9.96
C GLY A 160 7.35 -7.49 9.25
N VAL A 161 7.31 -7.14 7.95
CA VAL A 161 6.04 -7.10 7.19
C VAL A 161 5.61 -8.51 6.83
N ASP A 162 4.45 -8.92 7.32
CA ASP A 162 3.84 -10.22 7.06
C ASP A 162 2.58 -10.13 6.17
N ARG A 163 2.10 -8.92 5.89
CA ARG A 163 0.88 -8.68 5.10
C ARG A 163 1.04 -7.52 4.12
N VAL A 164 0.48 -7.72 2.93
CA VAL A 164 0.28 -6.66 1.94
C VAL A 164 -1.20 -6.54 1.59
N VAL A 165 -1.64 -5.33 1.32
CA VAL A 165 -2.98 -5.02 0.81
C VAL A 165 -2.80 -4.46 -0.60
N CYS A 166 -3.28 -5.19 -1.59
CA CYS A 166 -3.20 -4.77 -2.99
C CYS A 166 -4.58 -4.38 -3.51
N ALA A 167 -4.68 -3.22 -4.15
CA ALA A 167 -5.90 -2.71 -4.75
C ALA A 167 -5.61 -2.08 -6.12
N THR A 168 -6.56 -2.17 -7.03
CA THR A 168 -6.50 -1.41 -8.28
C THR A 168 -6.87 0.06 -8.03
N PRO A 169 -6.39 1.02 -8.85
CA PRO A 169 -6.85 2.41 -8.78
C PRO A 169 -8.37 2.52 -8.96
N LEU A 170 -8.97 3.50 -8.31
CA LEU A 170 -10.38 3.83 -8.54
C LEU A 170 -10.62 4.20 -10.01
N GLY A 171 -11.75 3.76 -10.54
CA GLY A 171 -12.09 3.96 -11.95
C GLY A 171 -11.54 2.90 -12.89
N THR A 172 -10.72 1.95 -12.41
CA THR A 172 -10.34 0.77 -13.20
C THR A 172 -11.60 -0.05 -13.54
N PRO A 173 -11.83 -0.42 -14.82
CA PRO A 173 -12.97 -1.24 -15.22
C PRO A 173 -13.04 -2.56 -14.45
N LEU A 174 -14.25 -3.03 -14.17
CA LEU A 174 -14.45 -4.23 -13.36
C LEU A 174 -13.77 -5.48 -13.95
N GLU A 175 -13.84 -5.64 -15.26
CA GLU A 175 -13.18 -6.75 -15.96
C GLU A 175 -11.66 -6.74 -15.79
N VAL A 176 -11.03 -5.55 -15.83
CA VAL A 176 -9.58 -5.39 -15.59
C VAL A 176 -9.24 -5.69 -14.14
N GLN A 177 -10.08 -5.23 -13.19
CA GLN A 177 -9.87 -5.53 -11.77
C GLN A 177 -9.95 -7.04 -11.50
N LEU A 178 -10.93 -7.72 -12.08
CA LEU A 178 -11.10 -9.16 -11.92
C LEU A 178 -9.94 -9.94 -12.55
N GLU A 179 -9.46 -9.51 -13.71
CA GLU A 179 -8.28 -10.10 -14.36
C GLU A 179 -7.02 -9.90 -13.50
N ASP A 180 -6.77 -8.68 -13.03
CA ASP A 180 -5.65 -8.36 -12.18
C ASP A 180 -5.64 -9.20 -10.89
N LEU A 181 -6.81 -9.33 -10.24
CA LEU A 181 -6.95 -10.13 -9.02
C LEU A 181 -6.76 -11.63 -9.27
N ASP A 182 -7.31 -12.15 -10.37
CA ASP A 182 -7.16 -13.56 -10.75
C ASP A 182 -5.69 -13.88 -11.05
N ARG A 183 -5.03 -13.05 -11.84
CA ARG A 183 -3.60 -13.19 -12.15
C ARG A 183 -2.72 -13.03 -10.91
N PHE A 184 -3.02 -12.06 -10.06
CA PHE A 184 -2.29 -11.89 -8.80
C PHE A 184 -2.41 -13.14 -7.92
N ALA A 185 -3.62 -13.70 -7.79
CA ALA A 185 -3.85 -14.90 -6.98
C ALA A 185 -3.15 -16.15 -7.54
N LYS A 186 -3.13 -16.30 -8.88
CA LYS A 186 -2.58 -17.50 -9.53
C LYS A 186 -1.09 -17.41 -9.82
N GLU A 187 -0.59 -16.21 -10.17
CA GLU A 187 0.77 -16.05 -10.69
C GLU A 187 1.72 -15.36 -9.68
N VAL A 188 1.20 -14.54 -8.74
CA VAL A 188 2.03 -13.80 -7.78
C VAL A 188 2.00 -14.44 -6.38
N MET A 189 0.80 -14.65 -5.81
CA MET A 189 0.67 -15.14 -4.44
C MET A 189 1.40 -16.47 -4.16
N PRO A 190 1.48 -17.45 -5.10
CA PRO A 190 2.20 -18.70 -4.83
C PRO A 190 3.67 -18.52 -4.47
N ALA A 191 4.33 -17.45 -4.97
CA ALA A 191 5.73 -17.16 -4.67
C ALA A 191 6.00 -16.77 -3.19
N PHE A 192 4.94 -16.47 -2.41
CA PHE A 192 5.00 -16.04 -1.01
C PHE A 192 4.33 -17.03 -0.04
N ARG A 193 3.83 -18.19 -0.55
CA ARG A 193 3.26 -19.23 0.32
C ARG A 193 4.37 -19.98 1.04
N PRO A 194 4.27 -20.18 2.39
CA PRO A 194 5.17 -21.08 3.09
C PRO A 194 5.08 -22.49 2.50
N ALA A 195 6.21 -23.15 2.34
CA ALA A 195 6.31 -24.50 1.75
C ALA A 195 5.37 -25.56 2.40
N LYS A 196 4.99 -25.39 3.68
CA LYS A 196 4.05 -26.26 4.40
C LYS A 196 2.59 -26.13 3.97
N ILE A 197 2.19 -25.01 3.34
CA ILE A 197 0.79 -24.81 2.89
C ILE A 197 0.63 -25.31 1.44
N ALA A 198 1.68 -25.30 0.64
CA ALA A 198 1.67 -25.83 -0.71
C ALA A 198 1.46 -27.36 -0.74
N ALA A 199 2.01 -28.10 0.22
CA ALA A 199 1.89 -29.56 0.32
C ALA A 199 0.53 -30.07 0.86
N ALA A 200 -0.35 -29.19 1.35
CA ALA A 200 -1.68 -29.56 1.86
C ALA A 200 -2.82 -29.28 0.86
N ALA A 201 -2.49 -28.75 -0.32
CA ALA A 201 -3.44 -28.37 -1.38
C ALA A 201 -3.37 -29.29 -2.62
N GLU A 202 -2.51 -30.33 -2.59
CA GLU A 202 -2.46 -31.46 -3.53
C GLU A 202 -3.18 -32.68 -2.92
#